data_8550704c2d3f79279f52a3ed7eb0be30
#
_entry.id   8550704c2d3f79279f52a3ed7eb0be30
#
_cell.length_a   1.000
_cell.length_b   1.000
_cell.length_c   1.000
_cell.angle_alpha   90.00
_cell.angle_beta   90.00
_cell.angle_gamma   90.00
#
_symmetry.space_group_name_H-M   'P 1'
#
loop_
_entity.id
_entity.type
_entity.pdbx_description
1 polymer ?
#
loop_
_entity_poly.entity_id
_entity_poly.type
_entity_poly.pdbx_seq_one_letter_code
_entity_poly.pdbx_strand_id
1 'polypeptide(L)'
;MDKSIKNGIIGFVVGDVLGVPVEFMTREKLRKNPVVDLREYGTHNQPLGSWSDDTSMTLATMDSIIHKEEIDTTDIGNRFLNWYRKNEYTPLGKVFDIGRTTIQALAKYELKLDEAKNCGEDDEYSNGNGSLMRMIPIAYYIYYKKIKDDKEIYNIVKDVSSITHRHEVSILGCYIYVSFILGLLNGLEKKQVYNNTKKMNYNYFSKDSLKRYDRILKDDITVLNLDNINSDGYIVNTLECVLYMFLKSNDYNTTILEGVNLGNDTDTIGSCLGGLLGLYYGLDSIKESWRKNIIKYDYIIDLCNKFESIILGKKA
;
A
#
# COMPACT_ATOMS: atom_id res chain seq x y z
N MET A 1 19.68 6.17 -6.50
CA MET A 1 18.45 6.11 -5.68
C MET A 1 18.84 5.68 -4.27
N ASP A 2 18.51 6.46 -3.26
CA ASP A 2 18.65 6.05 -1.85
C ASP A 2 17.53 5.05 -1.52
N LYS A 3 17.90 3.86 -1.04
CA LYS A 3 16.99 2.74 -0.78
C LYS A 3 16.48 2.73 0.66
N SER A 4 16.60 3.85 1.37
CA SER A 4 16.14 3.98 2.75
C SER A 4 14.66 3.63 2.87
N ILE A 5 14.33 2.85 3.87
CA ILE A 5 12.95 2.46 4.18
C ILE A 5 12.10 3.69 4.46
N LYS A 6 12.67 4.70 5.12
CA LYS A 6 11.98 5.96 5.42
C LYS A 6 11.45 6.65 4.17
N ASN A 7 12.17 6.58 3.05
CA ASN A 7 11.74 7.20 1.80
C ASN A 7 10.37 6.69 1.36
N GLY A 8 10.22 5.37 1.28
CA GLY A 8 8.97 4.75 0.87
C GLY A 8 7.88 4.85 1.95
N ILE A 9 8.21 4.57 3.21
CA ILE A 9 7.20 4.56 4.30
C ILE A 9 6.69 5.97 4.59
N ILE A 10 7.54 6.99 4.69
CA ILE A 10 7.06 8.36 4.93
C ILE A 10 6.30 8.89 3.71
N GLY A 11 6.76 8.56 2.49
CA GLY A 11 6.01 8.89 1.30
C GLY A 11 4.62 8.25 1.29
N PHE A 12 4.52 7.00 1.69
CA PHE A 12 3.27 6.28 1.86
C PHE A 12 2.34 6.98 2.87
N VAL A 13 2.83 7.27 4.08
CA VAL A 13 2.05 7.93 5.14
C VAL A 13 1.58 9.32 4.72
N VAL A 14 2.42 10.11 4.05
CA VAL A 14 2.01 11.44 3.55
C VAL A 14 0.88 11.33 2.53
N GLY A 15 0.93 10.31 1.65
CA GLY A 15 -0.13 10.06 0.67
C GLY A 15 -1.47 9.72 1.34
N ASP A 16 -1.45 8.83 2.35
CA ASP A 16 -2.61 8.49 3.19
C ASP A 16 -3.19 9.76 3.86
N VAL A 17 -2.37 10.51 4.59
CA VAL A 17 -2.77 11.74 5.28
C VAL A 17 -3.38 12.79 4.35
N LEU A 18 -2.90 12.91 3.12
CA LEU A 18 -3.48 13.80 2.11
C LEU A 18 -4.83 13.31 1.61
N GLY A 19 -5.01 11.99 1.53
CA GLY A 19 -6.23 11.35 1.01
C GLY A 19 -7.37 11.31 2.01
N VAL A 20 -7.12 10.99 3.29
CA VAL A 20 -8.12 10.80 4.35
C VAL A 20 -9.24 11.88 4.38
N PRO A 21 -8.95 13.19 4.30
CA PRO A 21 -10.00 14.20 4.41
C PRO A 21 -10.96 14.24 3.22
N VAL A 22 -10.59 13.68 2.09
CA VAL A 22 -11.33 13.79 0.81
C VAL A 22 -11.75 12.46 0.23
N GLU A 23 -11.52 11.37 0.94
CA GLU A 23 -11.98 10.04 0.55
C GLU A 23 -13.50 10.06 0.29
N PHE A 24 -13.95 9.25 -0.65
CA PHE A 24 -15.32 9.21 -1.17
C PHE A 24 -15.82 10.51 -1.85
N MET A 25 -15.00 11.54 -1.96
CA MET A 25 -15.34 12.69 -2.78
C MET A 25 -15.18 12.34 -4.26
N THR A 26 -16.14 12.75 -5.08
CA THR A 26 -16.05 12.53 -6.53
C THR A 26 -14.95 13.39 -7.15
N ARG A 27 -14.35 12.90 -8.24
CA ARG A 27 -13.37 13.67 -9.03
C ARG A 27 -13.89 15.04 -9.44
N GLU A 28 -15.18 15.14 -9.78
CA GLU A 28 -15.81 16.43 -10.15
C GLU A 28 -15.81 17.44 -8.97
N LYS A 29 -16.10 16.97 -7.75
CA LYS A 29 -16.03 17.82 -6.57
C LYS A 29 -14.61 18.32 -6.32
N LEU A 30 -13.61 17.43 -6.45
CA LEU A 30 -12.22 17.81 -6.26
C LEU A 30 -11.68 18.68 -7.38
N ARG A 31 -12.15 18.55 -8.62
CA ARG A 31 -11.85 19.52 -9.69
C ARG A 31 -12.32 20.94 -9.36
N LYS A 32 -13.44 21.09 -8.62
CA LYS A 32 -13.97 22.39 -8.19
C LYS A 32 -13.25 22.94 -6.94
N ASN A 33 -12.78 22.08 -6.09
CA ASN A 33 -12.05 22.44 -4.84
C ASN A 33 -10.88 21.49 -4.62
N PRO A 34 -9.79 21.62 -5.41
CA PRO A 34 -8.69 20.67 -5.38
C PRO A 34 -7.93 20.70 -4.06
N VAL A 35 -7.43 19.53 -3.66
CA VAL A 35 -6.44 19.40 -2.58
C VAL A 35 -5.14 20.02 -3.09
N VAL A 36 -4.65 21.02 -2.40
CA VAL A 36 -3.39 21.73 -2.70
C VAL A 36 -2.41 21.68 -1.53
N ASP A 37 -2.88 21.28 -0.36
CA ASP A 37 -2.11 21.09 0.87
C ASP A 37 -2.87 20.14 1.81
N LEU A 38 -2.28 19.81 2.98
CA LEU A 38 -2.97 19.04 4.02
C LEU A 38 -4.29 19.71 4.40
N ARG A 39 -5.29 18.86 4.63
CA ARG A 39 -6.62 19.27 5.12
C ARG A 39 -6.90 18.56 6.44
N GLU A 40 -7.86 19.06 7.18
CA GLU A 40 -8.36 18.45 8.40
C GLU A 40 -9.86 18.18 8.31
N TYR A 41 -10.35 17.31 9.18
CA TYR A 41 -11.73 16.88 9.30
C TYR A 41 -12.25 16.15 8.05
N GLY A 42 -12.92 16.77 7.12
CA GLY A 42 -13.40 16.15 5.89
C GLY A 42 -14.28 14.92 6.13
N THR A 43 -14.14 13.92 5.28
CA THR A 43 -15.01 12.71 5.26
C THR A 43 -14.99 11.95 6.58
N HIS A 44 -13.82 11.72 7.15
CA HIS A 44 -13.67 10.94 8.39
C HIS A 44 -13.68 11.77 9.67
N ASN A 45 -13.83 13.09 9.55
CA ASN A 45 -13.81 14.03 10.70
C ASN A 45 -12.57 13.83 11.60
N GLN A 46 -11.40 13.68 10.99
CA GLN A 46 -10.12 13.51 11.67
C GLN A 46 -9.31 14.81 11.67
N PRO A 47 -8.53 15.12 12.74
CA PRO A 47 -7.65 16.28 12.75
C PRO A 47 -6.51 16.14 11.75
N LEU A 48 -5.85 17.26 11.46
CA LEU A 48 -4.72 17.35 10.54
C LEU A 48 -3.64 16.32 10.86
N GLY A 49 -3.15 15.64 9.83
CA GLY A 49 -2.06 14.68 9.98
C GLY A 49 -2.48 13.26 10.41
N SER A 50 -3.79 12.99 10.47
CA SER A 50 -4.31 11.65 10.76
C SER A 50 -4.17 10.74 9.53
N TRP A 51 -3.70 9.52 9.76
CA TRP A 51 -3.67 8.44 8.76
C TRP A 51 -4.80 7.43 9.01
N SER A 52 -5.11 6.63 7.99
CA SER A 52 -6.17 5.61 7.98
C SER A 52 -5.70 4.21 8.41
N ASP A 53 -6.49 3.19 8.07
CA ASP A 53 -6.12 1.77 8.19
C ASP A 53 -4.94 1.39 7.26
N ASP A 54 -4.73 2.11 6.16
CA ASP A 54 -3.58 1.93 5.28
C ASP A 54 -2.26 1.99 6.04
N THR A 55 -2.02 3.09 6.72
CA THR A 55 -0.81 3.26 7.54
C THR A 55 -0.85 2.34 8.76
N SER A 56 -1.98 2.20 9.43
CA SER A 56 -2.13 1.36 10.63
C SER A 56 -1.72 -0.09 10.34
N MET A 57 -2.24 -0.70 9.28
CA MET A 57 -1.93 -2.08 8.92
C MET A 57 -0.50 -2.24 8.36
N THR A 58 0.02 -1.21 7.71
CA THR A 58 1.43 -1.15 7.28
C THR A 58 2.38 -1.15 8.48
N LEU A 59 2.13 -0.31 9.50
CA LEU A 59 2.92 -0.27 10.73
C LEU A 59 2.82 -1.58 11.52
N ALA A 60 1.63 -2.17 11.61
CA ALA A 60 1.41 -3.47 12.26
C ALA A 60 2.20 -4.59 11.56
N THR A 61 2.26 -4.59 10.23
CA THR A 61 3.06 -5.54 9.44
C THR A 61 4.56 -5.34 9.69
N MET A 62 5.04 -4.10 9.70
CA MET A 62 6.45 -3.81 10.03
C MET A 62 6.81 -4.28 11.43
N ASP A 63 5.97 -4.00 12.42
CA ASP A 63 6.20 -4.35 13.82
C ASP A 63 6.20 -5.87 14.02
N SER A 64 5.38 -6.63 13.28
CA SER A 64 5.45 -8.09 13.25
C SER A 64 6.82 -8.56 12.77
N ILE A 65 7.29 -8.05 11.64
CA ILE A 65 8.59 -8.44 11.08
C ILE A 65 9.74 -8.06 12.01
N ILE A 66 9.64 -6.93 12.72
CA ILE A 66 10.65 -6.53 13.73
C ILE A 66 10.75 -7.57 14.84
N HIS A 67 9.63 -8.07 15.35
CA HIS A 67 9.62 -8.98 16.49
C HIS A 67 9.87 -10.44 16.12
N LYS A 68 9.48 -10.84 14.91
CA LYS A 68 9.64 -12.23 14.44
C LYS A 68 10.90 -12.43 13.60
N GLU A 69 11.49 -11.37 13.07
CA GLU A 69 12.60 -11.38 12.11
C GLU A 69 12.29 -12.13 10.80
N GLU A 70 11.03 -12.54 10.62
CA GLU A 70 10.51 -13.27 9.48
C GLU A 70 9.05 -12.86 9.17
N ILE A 71 8.49 -13.38 8.07
CA ILE A 71 7.07 -13.23 7.75
C ILE A 71 6.27 -14.29 8.52
N ASP A 72 5.65 -13.88 9.62
CA ASP A 72 4.74 -14.70 10.43
C ASP A 72 3.30 -14.19 10.27
N THR A 73 2.51 -14.88 9.44
CA THR A 73 1.12 -14.49 9.18
C THR A 73 0.23 -14.55 10.42
N THR A 74 0.56 -15.41 11.38
CA THR A 74 -0.17 -15.50 12.66
C THR A 74 0.09 -14.26 13.50
N ASP A 75 1.35 -13.81 13.61
CA ASP A 75 1.68 -12.59 14.35
C ASP A 75 1.12 -11.35 13.66
N ILE A 76 1.21 -11.27 12.32
CA ILE A 76 0.59 -10.18 11.54
C ILE A 76 -0.92 -10.15 11.80
N GLY A 77 -1.62 -11.29 11.74
CA GLY A 77 -3.04 -11.41 12.02
C GLY A 77 -3.40 -10.98 13.44
N ASN A 78 -2.60 -11.36 14.44
CA ASN A 78 -2.78 -10.94 15.83
C ASN A 78 -2.64 -9.42 15.98
N ARG A 79 -1.68 -8.78 15.28
CA ARG A 79 -1.49 -7.32 15.32
C ARG A 79 -2.63 -6.59 14.63
N PHE A 80 -3.15 -7.11 13.52
CA PHE A 80 -4.36 -6.57 12.88
C PHE A 80 -5.57 -6.68 13.81
N LEU A 81 -5.70 -7.78 14.55
CA LEU A 81 -6.77 -7.94 15.53
C LEU A 81 -6.59 -6.96 16.72
N ASN A 82 -5.37 -6.76 17.21
CA ASN A 82 -5.07 -5.75 18.22
C ASN A 82 -5.36 -4.32 17.73
N TRP A 83 -4.99 -4.00 16.49
CA TRP A 83 -5.40 -2.73 15.88
C TRP A 83 -6.92 -2.57 15.93
N TYR A 84 -7.66 -3.54 15.45
CA TYR A 84 -9.12 -3.48 15.37
C TYR A 84 -9.80 -3.45 16.76
N ARG A 85 -9.31 -4.24 17.72
CA ARG A 85 -9.95 -4.40 19.05
C ARG A 85 -9.41 -3.46 20.11
N LYS A 86 -8.13 -3.11 20.03
CA LYS A 86 -7.43 -2.34 21.07
C LYS A 86 -6.97 -0.97 20.59
N ASN A 87 -7.25 -0.61 19.33
CA ASN A 87 -6.82 0.64 18.70
C ASN A 87 -5.30 0.86 18.66
N GLU A 88 -4.51 -0.25 18.66
CA GLU A 88 -3.07 -0.18 18.45
C GLU A 88 -2.78 0.36 17.04
N TYR A 89 -1.60 0.94 16.82
CA TYR A 89 -1.16 1.50 15.53
C TYR A 89 -2.07 2.60 14.95
N THR A 90 -2.94 3.19 15.74
CA THR A 90 -3.81 4.30 15.29
C THR A 90 -3.18 5.66 15.59
N PRO A 91 -3.51 6.73 14.81
CA PRO A 91 -3.00 8.06 15.11
C PRO A 91 -3.48 8.59 16.46
N LEU A 92 -4.74 8.38 16.81
CA LEU A 92 -5.41 9.01 17.94
C LEU A 92 -6.09 8.03 18.92
N GLY A 93 -5.72 6.75 18.91
CA GLY A 93 -6.29 5.76 19.81
C GLY A 93 -7.70 5.33 19.43
N LYS A 94 -8.10 5.49 18.17
CA LYS A 94 -9.37 5.05 17.63
C LYS A 94 -9.22 4.59 16.19
N VAL A 95 -9.74 3.38 15.90
CA VAL A 95 -9.86 2.87 14.53
C VAL A 95 -10.94 3.62 13.78
N PHE A 96 -10.66 4.01 12.58
CA PHE A 96 -11.63 4.50 11.60
C PHE A 96 -11.25 3.91 10.23
N ASP A 97 -12.16 4.00 9.27
CA ASP A 97 -11.96 3.52 7.91
C ASP A 97 -11.43 2.08 7.84
N ILE A 98 -12.29 1.13 8.07
CA ILE A 98 -11.97 -0.30 7.93
C ILE A 98 -12.88 -0.94 6.90
N GLY A 99 -12.30 -1.56 5.89
CA GLY A 99 -13.02 -2.23 4.82
C GLY A 99 -13.81 -3.46 5.30
N ARG A 100 -14.99 -3.69 4.69
CA ARG A 100 -15.86 -4.83 5.01
C ARG A 100 -15.13 -6.17 4.94
N THR A 101 -14.36 -6.43 3.90
CA THR A 101 -13.61 -7.68 3.71
C THR A 101 -12.59 -7.89 4.83
N THR A 102 -11.94 -6.83 5.27
CA THR A 102 -11.02 -6.87 6.42
C THR A 102 -11.74 -7.23 7.71
N ILE A 103 -12.90 -6.60 7.99
CA ILE A 103 -13.71 -6.93 9.19
C ILE A 103 -14.12 -8.41 9.19
N GLN A 104 -14.59 -8.93 8.06
CA GLN A 104 -15.05 -10.32 7.93
C GLN A 104 -13.88 -11.30 8.17
N ALA A 105 -12.73 -11.04 7.60
CA ALA A 105 -11.54 -11.87 7.81
C ALA A 105 -11.06 -11.86 9.27
N LEU A 106 -10.99 -10.67 9.88
CA LEU A 106 -10.58 -10.55 11.29
C LEU A 106 -11.60 -11.23 12.23
N ALA A 107 -12.89 -11.19 11.92
CA ALA A 107 -13.89 -11.92 12.68
C ALA A 107 -13.72 -13.44 12.57
N LYS A 108 -13.43 -13.98 11.38
CA LYS A 108 -13.08 -15.40 11.18
C LYS A 108 -11.86 -15.79 12.01
N TYR A 109 -10.81 -14.97 11.96
CA TYR A 109 -9.58 -15.22 12.69
C TYR A 109 -9.79 -15.17 14.22
N GLU A 110 -10.51 -14.18 14.74
CA GLU A 110 -10.84 -14.04 16.15
C GLU A 110 -11.61 -15.25 16.68
N LEU A 111 -12.55 -15.78 15.88
CA LEU A 111 -13.31 -16.98 16.20
C LEU A 111 -12.51 -18.29 16.02
N LYS A 112 -11.25 -18.19 15.60
CA LYS A 112 -10.38 -19.35 15.34
C LYS A 112 -10.96 -20.35 14.34
N LEU A 113 -11.66 -19.86 13.33
CA LEU A 113 -12.26 -20.69 12.29
C LEU A 113 -11.22 -21.20 11.29
N ASP A 114 -10.08 -20.50 11.15
CA ASP A 114 -8.98 -20.90 10.28
C ASP A 114 -7.66 -20.24 10.74
N GLU A 115 -6.53 -20.65 10.12
CA GLU A 115 -5.24 -19.96 10.25
C GLU A 115 -5.32 -18.56 9.64
N ALA A 116 -4.55 -17.60 10.16
CA ALA A 116 -4.60 -16.21 9.71
C ALA A 116 -4.54 -16.07 8.18
N LYS A 117 -3.61 -16.75 7.52
CA LYS A 117 -3.43 -16.72 6.06
C LYS A 117 -4.57 -17.31 5.23
N ASN A 118 -5.57 -17.91 5.86
CA ASN A 118 -6.74 -18.50 5.21
C ASN A 118 -8.04 -17.76 5.54
N CYS A 119 -8.00 -16.72 6.40
CA CYS A 119 -9.20 -16.04 6.88
C CYS A 119 -9.79 -15.08 5.86
N GLY A 120 -9.00 -14.63 4.87
CA GLY A 120 -9.47 -13.74 3.80
C GLY A 120 -10.58 -14.37 2.97
N GLU A 121 -11.54 -13.53 2.55
CA GLU A 121 -12.56 -13.95 1.58
C GLU A 121 -11.95 -14.21 0.21
N ASP A 122 -12.51 -15.18 -0.53
CA ASP A 122 -12.06 -15.59 -1.85
C ASP A 122 -13.15 -15.54 -2.93
N ASP A 123 -14.24 -14.84 -2.65
CA ASP A 123 -15.31 -14.60 -3.62
C ASP A 123 -14.99 -13.42 -4.56
N GLU A 124 -15.69 -13.39 -5.69
CA GLU A 124 -15.50 -12.41 -6.77
C GLU A 124 -15.73 -10.95 -6.30
N TYR A 125 -16.52 -10.72 -5.26
CA TYR A 125 -16.84 -9.39 -4.72
C TYR A 125 -15.91 -8.93 -3.59
N SER A 126 -14.91 -9.75 -3.26
CA SER A 126 -13.96 -9.49 -2.17
C SER A 126 -12.58 -9.03 -2.67
N ASN A 127 -12.56 -8.37 -3.82
CA ASN A 127 -11.37 -7.86 -4.49
C ASN A 127 -11.11 -6.36 -4.24
N GLY A 128 -11.31 -5.92 -3.01
CA GLY A 128 -10.85 -4.59 -2.56
C GLY A 128 -9.32 -4.51 -2.47
N ASN A 129 -8.83 -3.30 -2.34
CA ASN A 129 -7.39 -2.98 -2.27
C ASN A 129 -6.79 -3.10 -0.85
N GLY A 130 -7.56 -3.50 0.17
CA GLY A 130 -7.13 -3.53 1.57
C GLY A 130 -5.96 -4.46 1.87
N SER A 131 -5.55 -5.36 0.96
CA SER A 131 -4.28 -6.07 1.07
C SER A 131 -3.14 -5.35 0.35
N LEU A 132 -3.42 -4.60 -0.72
CA LEU A 132 -2.43 -3.85 -1.50
C LEU A 132 -1.72 -2.80 -0.64
N MET A 133 -2.49 -2.03 0.12
CA MET A 133 -2.06 -0.92 0.94
C MET A 133 -1.01 -1.27 2.01
N ARG A 134 -0.81 -2.53 2.34
CA ARG A 134 0.17 -2.98 3.35
C ARG A 134 1.33 -3.81 2.81
N MET A 135 1.54 -3.80 1.48
CA MET A 135 2.56 -4.62 0.83
C MET A 135 3.95 -3.97 0.79
N ILE A 136 4.06 -2.66 1.01
CA ILE A 136 5.36 -1.98 0.93
C ILE A 136 6.43 -2.56 1.90
N PRO A 137 6.15 -2.87 3.17
CA PRO A 137 7.14 -3.50 4.05
C PRO A 137 7.53 -4.91 3.60
N ILE A 138 6.61 -5.63 2.95
CA ILE A 138 6.90 -6.97 2.40
C ILE A 138 7.92 -6.89 1.26
N ALA A 139 7.79 -5.89 0.38
CA ALA A 139 8.77 -5.67 -0.68
C ALA A 139 10.17 -5.34 -0.12
N TYR A 140 10.26 -4.50 0.90
CA TYR A 140 11.52 -4.23 1.58
C TYR A 140 12.11 -5.48 2.23
N TYR A 141 11.30 -6.28 2.94
CA TYR A 141 11.74 -7.54 3.53
C TYR A 141 12.34 -8.47 2.47
N ILE A 142 11.61 -8.74 1.38
CA ILE A 142 12.05 -9.60 0.27
C ILE A 142 13.38 -9.09 -0.30
N TYR A 143 13.49 -7.78 -0.54
CA TYR A 143 14.69 -7.18 -1.11
C TYR A 143 15.92 -7.35 -0.20
N TYR A 144 15.82 -7.00 1.07
CA TYR A 144 16.96 -7.01 1.98
C TYR A 144 17.32 -8.41 2.47
N LYS A 145 16.36 -9.32 2.58
CA LYS A 145 16.63 -10.76 2.81
C LYS A 145 17.14 -11.46 1.55
N LYS A 146 17.23 -10.76 0.41
CA LYS A 146 17.76 -11.26 -0.86
C LYS A 146 16.98 -12.47 -1.41
N ILE A 147 15.69 -12.52 -1.19
CA ILE A 147 14.81 -13.54 -1.72
C ILE A 147 14.66 -13.30 -3.23
N LYS A 148 15.05 -14.28 -4.05
CA LYS A 148 15.09 -14.16 -5.51
C LYS A 148 14.24 -15.21 -6.22
N ASP A 149 13.80 -16.22 -5.51
CA ASP A 149 12.95 -17.26 -6.08
C ASP A 149 11.53 -16.71 -6.29
N ASP A 150 11.05 -16.72 -7.52
CA ASP A 150 9.75 -16.18 -7.90
C ASP A 150 8.59 -16.86 -7.16
N LYS A 151 8.72 -18.17 -6.91
CA LYS A 151 7.69 -18.92 -6.21
C LYS A 151 7.67 -18.59 -4.72
N GLU A 152 8.82 -18.38 -4.12
CA GLU A 152 8.93 -17.93 -2.74
C GLU A 152 8.32 -16.53 -2.58
N ILE A 153 8.64 -15.60 -3.48
CA ILE A 153 8.05 -14.25 -3.52
C ILE A 153 6.53 -14.34 -3.66
N TYR A 154 6.03 -15.15 -4.60
CA TYR A 154 4.61 -15.38 -4.78
C TYR A 154 3.96 -15.93 -3.49
N ASN A 155 4.56 -16.93 -2.85
CA ASN A 155 4.01 -17.52 -1.63
C ASN A 155 3.93 -16.50 -0.49
N ILE A 156 4.97 -15.69 -0.26
CA ILE A 156 4.98 -14.63 0.75
C ILE A 156 3.85 -13.64 0.50
N VAL A 157 3.74 -13.12 -0.72
CA VAL A 157 2.71 -12.14 -1.09
C VAL A 157 1.31 -12.74 -0.96
N LYS A 158 1.12 -13.96 -1.43
CA LYS A 158 -0.13 -14.72 -1.30
C LYS A 158 -0.52 -14.85 0.18
N ASP A 159 0.36 -15.36 1.01
CA ASP A 159 0.05 -15.65 2.42
C ASP A 159 -0.29 -14.37 3.19
N VAL A 160 0.44 -13.27 2.96
CA VAL A 160 0.16 -11.97 3.60
C VAL A 160 -1.14 -11.34 3.07
N SER A 161 -1.39 -11.37 1.75
CA SER A 161 -2.66 -10.89 1.18
C SER A 161 -3.84 -11.66 1.75
N SER A 162 -3.70 -12.99 1.82
CA SER A 162 -4.77 -13.92 2.20
C SER A 162 -5.21 -13.83 3.67
N ILE A 163 -4.49 -13.08 4.51
CA ILE A 163 -4.96 -12.76 5.87
C ILE A 163 -6.33 -12.06 5.80
N THR A 164 -6.58 -11.23 4.77
CA THR A 164 -7.86 -10.51 4.61
C THR A 164 -8.46 -10.63 3.22
N HIS A 165 -7.65 -10.79 2.16
CA HIS A 165 -8.09 -10.83 0.76
C HIS A 165 -7.41 -12.02 0.09
N ARG A 166 -8.12 -13.13 -0.03
CA ARG A 166 -7.59 -14.42 -0.51
C ARG A 166 -7.93 -14.70 -1.97
N HIS A 167 -8.79 -13.90 -2.58
CA HIS A 167 -9.12 -14.08 -3.98
C HIS A 167 -7.91 -13.80 -4.87
N GLU A 168 -7.75 -14.59 -5.93
CA GLU A 168 -6.58 -14.59 -6.82
C GLU A 168 -6.31 -13.22 -7.45
N VAL A 169 -7.34 -12.45 -7.76
CA VAL A 169 -7.23 -11.09 -8.31
C VAL A 169 -6.54 -10.16 -7.31
N SER A 170 -6.87 -10.25 -6.02
CA SER A 170 -6.21 -9.44 -4.98
C SER A 170 -4.75 -9.85 -4.79
N ILE A 171 -4.46 -11.16 -4.80
CA ILE A 171 -3.08 -11.67 -4.71
C ILE A 171 -2.25 -11.22 -5.91
N LEU A 172 -2.81 -11.26 -7.12
CA LEU A 172 -2.14 -10.81 -8.33
C LEU A 172 -1.79 -9.31 -8.29
N GLY A 173 -2.72 -8.47 -7.85
CA GLY A 173 -2.45 -7.03 -7.67
C GLY A 173 -1.32 -6.77 -6.69
N CYS A 174 -1.32 -7.45 -5.55
CA CYS A 174 -0.24 -7.37 -4.56
C CYS A 174 1.10 -7.87 -5.15
N TYR A 175 1.09 -8.97 -5.92
CA TYR A 175 2.29 -9.51 -6.55
C TYR A 175 2.89 -8.56 -7.58
N ILE A 176 2.04 -7.91 -8.41
CA ILE A 176 2.48 -6.89 -9.36
C ILE A 176 3.09 -5.69 -8.60
N TYR A 177 2.43 -5.18 -7.57
CA TYR A 177 2.89 -4.02 -6.80
C TYR A 177 4.22 -4.29 -6.09
N VAL A 178 4.34 -5.42 -5.38
CA VAL A 178 5.59 -5.84 -4.72
C VAL A 178 6.72 -5.97 -5.73
N SER A 179 6.48 -6.62 -6.85
CA SER A 179 7.49 -6.80 -7.90
C SER A 179 7.92 -5.47 -8.53
N PHE A 180 6.98 -4.53 -8.65
CA PHE A 180 7.28 -3.18 -9.11
C PHE A 180 8.22 -2.46 -8.13
N ILE A 181 7.93 -2.53 -6.83
CA ILE A 181 8.81 -1.98 -5.78
C ILE A 181 10.20 -2.63 -5.81
N LEU A 182 10.25 -3.96 -5.96
CA LEU A 182 11.52 -4.70 -6.07
C LEU A 182 12.36 -4.22 -7.27
N GLY A 183 11.72 -3.94 -8.40
CA GLY A 183 12.38 -3.35 -9.56
C GLY A 183 13.01 -1.98 -9.25
N LEU A 184 12.28 -1.10 -8.57
CA LEU A 184 12.77 0.20 -8.12
C LEU A 184 13.92 0.05 -7.11
N LEU A 185 13.79 -0.83 -6.12
CA LEU A 185 14.84 -1.13 -5.14
C LEU A 185 16.11 -1.70 -5.81
N ASN A 186 15.99 -2.37 -6.95
CA ASN A 186 17.13 -2.81 -7.76
C ASN A 186 17.73 -1.68 -8.63
N GLY A 187 17.21 -0.46 -8.52
CA GLY A 187 17.74 0.72 -9.21
C GLY A 187 17.33 0.87 -10.66
N LEU A 188 16.26 0.18 -11.06
CA LEU A 188 15.71 0.31 -12.41
C LEU A 188 14.89 1.59 -12.55
N GLU A 189 14.95 2.20 -13.73
CA GLU A 189 14.11 3.33 -14.09
C GLU A 189 12.64 2.92 -14.26
N LYS A 190 11.69 3.83 -14.02
CA LYS A 190 10.24 3.59 -14.06
C LYS A 190 9.80 2.77 -15.27
N LYS A 191 10.23 3.17 -16.48
CA LYS A 191 9.87 2.50 -17.73
C LYS A 191 10.44 1.09 -17.82
N GLN A 192 11.66 0.88 -17.29
CA GLN A 192 12.28 -0.44 -17.25
C GLN A 192 11.53 -1.37 -16.31
N VAL A 193 11.17 -0.88 -15.10
CA VAL A 193 10.37 -1.66 -14.14
C VAL A 193 9.05 -2.05 -14.77
N TYR A 194 8.33 -1.10 -15.38
CA TYR A 194 7.04 -1.37 -16.02
C TYR A 194 7.16 -2.41 -17.14
N ASN A 195 8.16 -2.31 -17.99
CA ASN A 195 8.41 -3.28 -19.04
C ASN A 195 8.77 -4.67 -18.51
N ASN A 196 9.51 -4.73 -17.38
CA ASN A 196 9.85 -5.99 -16.73
C ASN A 196 8.63 -6.62 -16.09
N THR A 197 7.77 -5.83 -15.44
CA THR A 197 6.50 -6.30 -14.86
C THR A 197 5.63 -7.02 -15.89
N LYS A 198 5.56 -6.53 -17.13
CA LYS A 198 4.82 -7.21 -18.21
C LYS A 198 5.37 -8.59 -18.61
N LYS A 199 6.63 -8.86 -18.26
CA LYS A 199 7.35 -10.08 -18.68
C LYS A 199 7.58 -11.06 -17.52
N MET A 200 7.03 -10.78 -16.34
CA MET A 200 7.21 -11.65 -15.19
C MET A 200 6.56 -13.01 -15.36
N ASN A 201 6.92 -13.93 -14.50
CA ASN A 201 6.28 -15.24 -14.44
C ASN A 201 4.91 -15.14 -13.76
N TYR A 202 3.86 -15.28 -14.54
CA TYR A 202 2.47 -15.27 -14.08
C TYR A 202 1.82 -16.66 -14.08
N ASN A 203 2.59 -17.75 -14.20
CA ASN A 203 2.07 -19.11 -14.25
C ASN A 203 1.36 -19.57 -12.96
N TYR A 204 1.44 -18.76 -11.89
CA TYR A 204 0.74 -18.99 -10.63
C TYR A 204 -0.73 -18.58 -10.67
N PHE A 205 -1.16 -17.87 -11.70
CA PHE A 205 -2.46 -17.23 -11.80
C PHE A 205 -3.28 -17.76 -12.96
N SER A 206 -4.60 -17.82 -12.77
CA SER A 206 -5.55 -18.19 -13.83
C SER A 206 -5.58 -17.16 -14.95
N LYS A 207 -5.98 -17.60 -16.14
CA LYS A 207 -6.17 -16.71 -17.29
C LYS A 207 -7.23 -15.64 -17.03
N ASP A 208 -8.26 -15.97 -16.24
CA ASP A 208 -9.35 -15.07 -15.93
C ASP A 208 -8.89 -13.94 -15.00
N SER A 209 -8.10 -14.25 -13.97
CA SER A 209 -7.50 -13.25 -13.10
C SER A 209 -6.51 -12.35 -13.86
N LEU A 210 -5.66 -12.94 -14.71
CA LEU A 210 -4.73 -12.18 -15.55
C LEU A 210 -5.45 -11.22 -16.50
N LYS A 211 -6.58 -11.63 -17.07
CA LYS A 211 -7.38 -10.80 -17.99
C LYS A 211 -7.88 -9.51 -17.32
N ARG A 212 -8.11 -9.52 -16.00
CA ARG A 212 -8.50 -8.32 -15.25
C ARG A 212 -7.42 -7.23 -15.29
N TYR A 213 -6.17 -7.63 -15.43
CA TYR A 213 -5.00 -6.75 -15.46
C TYR A 213 -4.47 -6.49 -16.89
N ASP A 214 -5.24 -6.85 -17.94
CA ASP A 214 -4.79 -6.72 -19.35
C ASP A 214 -4.30 -5.30 -19.67
N ARG A 215 -4.97 -4.26 -19.19
CA ARG A 215 -4.54 -2.86 -19.42
C ARG A 215 -3.15 -2.57 -18.83
N ILE A 216 -2.81 -3.15 -17.69
CA ILE A 216 -1.48 -3.01 -17.06
C ILE A 216 -0.45 -3.90 -17.76
N LEU A 217 -0.82 -5.17 -18.04
CA LEU A 217 0.13 -6.20 -18.45
C LEU A 217 0.35 -6.29 -19.96
N LYS A 218 -0.64 -5.91 -20.77
CA LYS A 218 -0.57 -6.03 -22.23
C LYS A 218 -0.51 -4.68 -22.92
N ASP A 219 -1.30 -3.71 -22.45
CA ASP A 219 -1.37 -2.38 -23.06
C ASP A 219 -0.29 -1.45 -22.49
N ASP A 220 -0.20 -0.24 -23.01
CA ASP A 220 0.59 0.83 -22.43
C ASP A 220 -0.33 1.81 -21.70
N ILE A 221 -0.39 1.70 -20.37
CA ILE A 221 -1.26 2.57 -19.57
C ILE A 221 -0.88 4.04 -19.69
N THR A 222 0.37 4.37 -20.04
CA THR A 222 0.84 5.77 -20.09
C THR A 222 0.22 6.58 -21.22
N VAL A 223 -0.34 5.92 -22.24
CA VAL A 223 -1.02 6.60 -23.36
C VAL A 223 -2.51 6.82 -23.11
N LEU A 224 -3.04 6.28 -22.02
CA LEU A 224 -4.44 6.44 -21.67
C LEU A 224 -4.77 7.89 -21.29
N ASN A 225 -6.01 8.30 -21.56
CA ASN A 225 -6.52 9.56 -21.03
C ASN A 225 -6.79 9.40 -19.53
N LEU A 226 -6.41 10.41 -18.74
CA LEU A 226 -6.63 10.45 -17.30
C LEU A 226 -8.11 10.22 -16.91
N ASP A 227 -9.05 10.69 -17.73
CA ASP A 227 -10.48 10.51 -17.49
C ASP A 227 -10.93 9.03 -17.59
N ASN A 228 -10.13 8.18 -18.22
CA ASN A 228 -10.36 6.74 -18.32
C ASN A 228 -9.68 5.92 -17.22
N ILE A 229 -8.99 6.59 -16.29
CA ILE A 229 -8.37 5.96 -15.13
C ILE A 229 -9.36 6.00 -13.97
N ASN A 230 -9.79 4.83 -13.51
CA ASN A 230 -10.65 4.71 -12.33
C ASN A 230 -9.82 4.84 -11.05
N SER A 231 -10.45 5.40 -10.02
CA SER A 231 -9.83 5.68 -8.72
C SER A 231 -10.65 5.13 -7.54
N ASP A 232 -11.38 4.05 -7.77
CA ASP A 232 -12.15 3.36 -6.73
C ASP A 232 -11.35 2.28 -6.00
N GLY A 233 -11.94 1.70 -4.93
CA GLY A 233 -11.32 0.70 -4.08
C GLY A 233 -11.20 -0.71 -4.67
N TYR A 234 -11.55 -0.94 -5.94
CA TYR A 234 -11.27 -2.21 -6.62
C TYR A 234 -9.77 -2.31 -6.91
N ILE A 235 -9.12 -3.36 -6.41
CA ILE A 235 -7.66 -3.48 -6.44
C ILE A 235 -7.03 -3.28 -7.84
N VAL A 236 -7.71 -3.71 -8.90
CA VAL A 236 -7.22 -3.54 -10.28
C VAL A 236 -7.19 -2.07 -10.66
N ASN A 237 -8.27 -1.33 -10.34
CA ASN A 237 -8.40 0.09 -10.62
C ASN A 237 -7.42 0.92 -9.78
N THR A 238 -7.30 0.60 -8.47
CA THR A 238 -6.32 1.23 -7.58
C THR A 238 -4.90 1.05 -8.13
N LEU A 239 -4.51 -0.18 -8.47
CA LEU A 239 -3.16 -0.46 -8.97
C LEU A 239 -2.89 0.22 -10.32
N GLU A 240 -3.85 0.19 -11.25
CA GLU A 240 -3.72 0.89 -12.53
C GLU A 240 -3.54 2.39 -12.33
N CYS A 241 -4.35 3.00 -11.46
CA CYS A 241 -4.26 4.42 -11.11
C CYS A 241 -2.88 4.77 -10.53
N VAL A 242 -2.42 4.02 -9.55
CA VAL A 242 -1.12 4.21 -8.90
C VAL A 242 0.04 4.10 -9.91
N LEU A 243 0.04 3.06 -10.74
CA LEU A 243 1.10 2.87 -11.74
C LEU A 243 1.04 3.94 -12.84
N TYR A 244 -0.16 4.32 -13.31
CA TYR A 244 -0.34 5.40 -14.29
C TYR A 244 0.26 6.71 -13.78
N MET A 245 -0.13 7.13 -12.57
CA MET A 245 0.35 8.37 -11.96
C MET A 245 1.86 8.33 -11.72
N PHE A 246 2.37 7.21 -11.20
CA PHE A 246 3.79 7.04 -10.95
C PHE A 246 4.62 7.11 -12.23
N LEU A 247 4.22 6.43 -13.29
CA LEU A 247 4.95 6.40 -14.57
C LEU A 247 5.02 7.79 -15.22
N LYS A 248 4.01 8.62 -15.03
CA LYS A 248 3.94 10.00 -15.57
C LYS A 248 4.51 11.04 -14.61
N SER A 249 4.92 10.67 -13.40
CA SER A 249 5.39 11.60 -12.39
C SER A 249 6.71 12.30 -12.78
N ASN A 250 6.84 13.57 -12.39
CA ASN A 250 8.07 14.35 -12.51
C ASN A 250 8.66 14.74 -11.16
N ASP A 251 7.84 14.80 -10.12
CA ASP A 251 8.21 15.07 -8.73
C ASP A 251 7.20 14.44 -7.77
N TYR A 252 7.55 14.38 -6.48
CA TYR A 252 6.68 13.83 -5.45
C TYR A 252 5.42 14.70 -5.23
N ASN A 253 5.63 16.01 -4.95
CA ASN A 253 4.58 16.86 -4.39
C ASN A 253 3.44 17.12 -5.37
N THR A 254 3.77 17.43 -6.63
CA THR A 254 2.76 17.64 -7.66
C THR A 254 2.00 16.35 -7.95
N THR A 255 2.74 15.24 -8.12
CA THR A 255 2.13 13.98 -8.51
C THR A 255 1.22 13.40 -7.43
N ILE A 256 1.60 13.49 -6.15
CA ILE A 256 0.75 12.97 -5.07
C ILE A 256 -0.57 13.76 -4.96
N LEU A 257 -0.52 15.08 -5.12
CA LEU A 257 -1.72 15.91 -5.14
C LEU A 257 -2.62 15.59 -6.35
N GLU A 258 -2.04 15.39 -7.53
CA GLU A 258 -2.78 14.97 -8.71
C GLU A 258 -3.47 13.62 -8.48
N GLY A 259 -2.79 12.64 -7.88
CA GLY A 259 -3.33 11.33 -7.54
C GLY A 259 -4.51 11.43 -6.58
N VAL A 260 -4.36 12.14 -5.46
CA VAL A 260 -5.44 12.37 -4.49
C VAL A 260 -6.63 13.08 -5.13
N ASN A 261 -6.40 14.04 -6.02
CA ASN A 261 -7.46 14.78 -6.72
C ASN A 261 -8.23 13.95 -7.77
N LEU A 262 -7.89 12.69 -7.98
CA LEU A 262 -8.70 11.77 -8.79
C LEU A 262 -9.99 11.37 -8.08
N GLY A 263 -10.07 11.55 -6.77
CA GLY A 263 -11.27 11.28 -5.98
C GLY A 263 -11.50 9.80 -5.70
N ASN A 264 -12.64 9.50 -5.12
CA ASN A 264 -13.10 8.19 -4.65
C ASN A 264 -12.22 7.64 -3.51
N ASP A 265 -11.35 6.68 -3.76
CA ASP A 265 -10.48 6.03 -2.79
C ASP A 265 -9.12 6.77 -2.75
N THR A 266 -9.12 7.92 -2.12
CA THR A 266 -8.02 8.88 -2.21
C THR A 266 -6.87 8.57 -1.26
N ASP A 267 -7.11 7.96 -0.13
CA ASP A 267 -6.10 7.58 0.86
C ASP A 267 -5.32 6.34 0.41
N THR A 268 -5.97 5.28 -0.08
CA THR A 268 -5.26 4.11 -0.61
C THR A 268 -4.49 4.44 -1.89
N ILE A 269 -5.07 5.22 -2.80
CA ILE A 269 -4.32 5.71 -3.99
C ILE A 269 -3.15 6.58 -3.53
N GLY A 270 -3.39 7.52 -2.61
CA GLY A 270 -2.36 8.38 -2.05
C GLY A 270 -1.25 7.59 -1.37
N SER A 271 -1.58 6.64 -0.51
CA SER A 271 -0.61 5.82 0.22
C SER A 271 0.25 4.97 -0.72
N CYS A 272 -0.36 4.19 -1.61
CA CYS A 272 0.38 3.34 -2.55
C CYS A 272 1.23 4.15 -3.53
N LEU A 273 0.69 5.25 -4.08
CA LEU A 273 1.42 6.16 -4.96
C LEU A 273 2.55 6.87 -4.21
N GLY A 274 2.25 7.40 -3.02
CA GLY A 274 3.22 8.09 -2.17
C GLY A 274 4.39 7.20 -1.78
N GLY A 275 4.14 5.91 -1.54
CA GLY A 275 5.18 4.90 -1.30
C GLY A 275 6.14 4.74 -2.47
N LEU A 276 5.62 4.63 -3.71
CA LEU A 276 6.44 4.55 -4.92
C LEU A 276 7.21 5.85 -5.18
N LEU A 277 6.54 7.01 -5.05
CA LEU A 277 7.15 8.32 -5.25
C LEU A 277 8.24 8.60 -4.21
N GLY A 278 7.98 8.32 -2.94
CA GLY A 278 8.95 8.50 -1.86
C GLY A 278 10.19 7.62 -2.05
N LEU A 279 9.98 6.35 -2.42
CA LEU A 279 11.08 5.44 -2.75
C LEU A 279 11.91 5.96 -3.94
N TYR A 280 11.27 6.50 -4.98
CA TYR A 280 11.93 6.91 -6.20
C TYR A 280 12.63 8.27 -6.08
N TYR A 281 11.96 9.27 -5.51
CA TYR A 281 12.48 10.65 -5.42
C TYR A 281 13.21 10.94 -4.10
N GLY A 282 13.03 10.11 -3.07
CA GLY A 282 13.65 10.26 -1.76
C GLY A 282 12.87 11.16 -0.79
N LEU A 283 13.16 11.02 0.50
CA LEU A 283 12.49 11.70 1.60
C LEU A 283 12.54 13.24 1.47
N ASP A 284 13.67 13.78 1.00
CA ASP A 284 13.87 15.23 0.88
C ASP A 284 13.06 15.87 -0.24
N SER A 285 12.51 15.08 -1.16
CA SER A 285 11.56 15.55 -2.17
C SER A 285 10.17 15.82 -1.62
N ILE A 286 9.84 15.27 -0.45
CA ILE A 286 8.54 15.40 0.21
C ILE A 286 8.52 16.72 1.00
N LYS A 287 7.51 17.55 0.76
CA LYS A 287 7.32 18.83 1.45
C LYS A 287 7.46 18.68 2.97
N GLU A 288 8.38 19.41 3.56
CA GLU A 288 8.73 19.29 4.98
C GLU A 288 7.54 19.52 5.91
N SER A 289 6.67 20.49 5.58
CA SER A 289 5.46 20.74 6.36
C SER A 289 4.50 19.56 6.38
N TRP A 290 4.44 18.75 5.30
CA TRP A 290 3.60 17.56 5.29
C TRP A 290 4.16 16.48 6.24
N ARG A 291 5.46 16.25 6.17
CA ARG A 291 6.14 15.29 7.05
C ARG A 291 6.00 15.64 8.53
N LYS A 292 6.21 16.93 8.88
CA LYS A 292 6.15 17.41 10.27
C LYS A 292 4.74 17.41 10.87
N ASN A 293 3.71 17.41 10.05
CA ASN A 293 2.32 17.39 10.52
C ASN A 293 1.76 15.96 10.64
N ILE A 294 2.50 14.91 10.28
CA ILE A 294 2.06 13.54 10.53
C ILE A 294 1.95 13.33 12.04
N ILE A 295 0.78 12.91 12.51
CA ILE A 295 0.59 12.54 13.91
C ILE A 295 1.51 11.35 14.23
N LYS A 296 2.19 11.37 15.39
CA LYS A 296 3.16 10.36 15.82
C LYS A 296 4.32 10.15 14.82
N TYR A 297 4.76 11.19 14.13
CA TYR A 297 5.86 11.11 13.15
C TYR A 297 7.11 10.42 13.72
N ASP A 298 7.54 10.81 14.94
CA ASP A 298 8.74 10.24 15.58
C ASP A 298 8.59 8.74 15.87
N TYR A 299 7.38 8.29 16.24
CA TYR A 299 7.08 6.85 16.40
C TYR A 299 7.25 6.10 15.08
N ILE A 300 6.75 6.66 13.97
CA ILE A 300 6.89 6.03 12.64
C ILE A 300 8.36 5.98 12.23
N ILE A 301 9.13 7.05 12.47
CA ILE A 301 10.58 7.08 12.20
C ILE A 301 11.33 6.03 13.02
N ASP A 302 11.01 5.90 14.31
CA ASP A 302 11.62 4.89 15.18
C ASP A 302 11.31 3.47 14.68
N LEU A 303 10.06 3.22 14.29
CA LEU A 303 9.67 1.92 13.72
C LEU A 303 10.41 1.64 12.41
N CYS A 304 10.58 2.63 11.53
CA CYS A 304 11.37 2.49 10.30
C CYS A 304 12.84 2.14 10.62
N ASN A 305 13.45 2.79 11.63
CA ASN A 305 14.82 2.51 12.04
C ASN A 305 14.99 1.08 12.57
N LYS A 306 14.07 0.63 13.41
CA LYS A 306 14.05 -0.74 13.95
C LYS A 306 13.86 -1.76 12.83
N PHE A 307 12.90 -1.52 11.95
CA PHE A 307 12.65 -2.39 10.81
C PHE A 307 13.88 -2.50 9.91
N GLU A 308 14.52 -1.38 9.58
CA GLU A 308 15.74 -1.36 8.78
C GLU A 308 16.88 -2.14 9.45
N SER A 309 17.06 -1.97 10.76
CA SER A 309 18.08 -2.70 11.51
C SER A 309 17.89 -4.22 11.43
N ILE A 310 16.66 -4.68 11.62
CA ILE A 310 16.30 -6.11 11.59
C ILE A 310 16.47 -6.72 10.20
N ILE A 311 15.94 -6.08 9.17
CA ILE A 311 16.03 -6.67 7.82
C ILE A 311 17.43 -6.62 7.23
N LEU A 312 18.27 -5.66 7.67
CA LEU A 312 19.70 -5.60 7.33
C LEU A 312 20.58 -6.53 8.18
N GLY A 313 20.02 -7.18 9.20
CA GLY A 313 20.79 -8.03 10.12
C GLY A 313 21.81 -7.25 10.97
N LYS A 314 21.57 -5.95 11.16
CA LYS A 314 22.37 -5.13 12.07
C LYS A 314 21.81 -5.37 13.49
N LYS A 315 22.61 -5.97 14.37
CA LYS A 315 22.24 -6.03 15.80
C LYS A 315 22.13 -4.59 16.33
N ALA A 316 20.98 -4.29 16.97
CA ALA A 316 20.75 -3.04 17.66
C ALA A 316 21.70 -2.87 18.83
#